data_920166c479be14fd62d8f4602b2dad8e
#
_entry.id   920166c479be14fd62d8f4602b2dad8e
#
_cell.length_a   1.000
_cell.length_b   1.000
_cell.length_c   1.000
_cell.angle_alpha   90.00
_cell.angle_beta   90.00
_cell.angle_gamma   90.00
#
_symmetry.space_group_name_H-M   'P 1'
#
loop_
_entity.id
_entity.type
_entity.pdbx_description
1 polymer ?
#
loop_
_entity_poly.entity_id
_entity_poly.type
_entity_poly.pdbx_seq_one_letter_code
_entity_poly.pdbx_strand_id
1 'polypeptide(L)'
;MNKTIFFFSSLLLVVAGLTLIAIARRNDRAVEVAQPAAALSPAVDWTPGEPIEHFTLTERSGQAFDSESLEGKVWVANFFFSSCPASCRKQNTRMADLQKELGPQGVRFVSITCDPETDTPETLAGYARSFNAHPEHWKFLTGDLTYISYIGQEVFNVSVMPKGHTEKFILVDQNGNVRGYYGWDDPLEIDQMKKTIRGLLDGSIAPLEKTEEEPPEAETSATPVIEEDEADDESPAPLDASLFEYEEEAAPTPDS
;
A
#
# COMPACT_ATOMS: atom_id res chain seq x y z
N MET A 1 4.32 -76.16 -7.11
CA MET A 1 4.72 -74.75 -6.97
C MET A 1 3.47 -73.90 -7.20
N ASN A 2 2.91 -73.33 -6.14
CA ASN A 2 1.53 -72.84 -6.12
C ASN A 2 1.31 -71.55 -6.96
N LYS A 3 0.52 -71.69 -8.02
CA LYS A 3 0.11 -70.53 -8.87
C LYS A 3 -0.49 -69.36 -8.06
N THR A 4 -1.08 -69.62 -6.90
CA THR A 4 -1.65 -68.66 -5.99
C THR A 4 -0.59 -67.73 -5.36
N ILE A 5 0.59 -68.28 -5.00
CA ILE A 5 1.68 -67.49 -4.41
C ILE A 5 2.26 -66.49 -5.43
N PHE A 6 2.38 -66.89 -6.69
CA PHE A 6 2.82 -65.99 -7.76
C PHE A 6 1.83 -64.87 -8.02
N PHE A 7 0.52 -65.12 -7.93
CA PHE A 7 -0.50 -64.11 -8.14
C PHE A 7 -0.50 -63.06 -7.05
N PHE A 8 -0.38 -63.46 -5.78
CA PHE A 8 -0.28 -62.54 -4.64
C PHE A 8 1.02 -61.74 -4.62
N SER A 9 2.14 -62.33 -5.01
CA SER A 9 3.42 -61.65 -5.12
C SER A 9 3.40 -60.57 -6.23
N SER A 10 2.81 -60.86 -7.38
CA SER A 10 2.64 -59.91 -8.48
C SER A 10 1.71 -58.75 -8.12
N LEU A 11 0.61 -59.04 -7.41
CA LEU A 11 -0.35 -58.00 -6.95
C LEU A 11 0.32 -57.07 -5.93
N LEU A 12 1.16 -57.61 -5.03
CA LEU A 12 1.86 -56.80 -4.01
C LEU A 12 2.89 -55.84 -4.63
N LEU A 13 3.60 -56.30 -5.70
CA LEU A 13 4.52 -55.44 -6.46
C LEU A 13 3.80 -54.31 -7.22
N VAL A 14 2.62 -54.57 -7.78
CA VAL A 14 1.82 -53.55 -8.47
C VAL A 14 1.30 -52.52 -7.48
N VAL A 15 0.80 -52.92 -6.31
CA VAL A 15 0.34 -51.99 -5.27
C VAL A 15 1.49 -51.17 -4.72
N ALA A 16 2.66 -51.77 -4.48
CA ALA A 16 3.87 -51.06 -4.06
C ALA A 16 4.34 -50.04 -5.11
N GLY A 17 4.28 -50.39 -6.41
CA GLY A 17 4.60 -49.49 -7.51
C GLY A 17 3.63 -48.29 -7.60
N LEU A 18 2.34 -48.54 -7.46
CA LEU A 18 1.32 -47.47 -7.47
C LEU A 18 1.43 -46.54 -6.28
N THR A 19 1.78 -47.08 -5.09
CA THR A 19 2.01 -46.22 -3.90
C THR A 19 3.27 -45.39 -4.04
N LEU A 20 4.36 -45.91 -4.60
CA LEU A 20 5.57 -45.14 -4.88
C LEU A 20 5.33 -44.04 -5.90
N ILE A 21 4.55 -44.30 -6.97
CA ILE A 21 4.18 -43.29 -7.96
C ILE A 21 3.28 -42.21 -7.32
N ALA A 22 2.35 -42.59 -6.43
CA ALA A 22 1.50 -41.63 -5.73
C ALA A 22 2.30 -40.75 -4.75
N ILE A 23 3.30 -41.31 -4.06
CA ILE A 23 4.21 -40.57 -3.18
C ILE A 23 5.11 -39.63 -4.00
N ALA A 24 5.68 -40.10 -5.12
CA ALA A 24 6.48 -39.26 -6.01
C ALA A 24 5.67 -38.07 -6.56
N ARG A 25 4.46 -38.32 -7.07
CA ARG A 25 3.56 -37.25 -7.56
C ARG A 25 3.09 -36.28 -6.45
N ARG A 26 3.05 -36.76 -5.21
CA ARG A 26 2.74 -35.90 -4.07
C ARG A 26 3.92 -35.01 -3.67
N ASN A 27 5.14 -35.52 -3.83
CA ASN A 27 6.39 -34.78 -3.60
C ASN A 27 6.66 -33.77 -4.72
N ASP A 28 6.33 -34.06 -5.97
CA ASP A 28 6.48 -33.14 -7.11
C ASP A 28 5.51 -31.92 -7.00
N ARG A 29 4.41 -32.06 -6.25
CA ARG A 29 3.51 -30.92 -5.94
C ARG A 29 3.98 -30.07 -4.76
N ALA A 30 5.00 -30.50 -4.02
CA ALA A 30 5.52 -29.82 -2.83
C ALA A 30 6.78 -28.98 -3.09
N VAL A 31 7.29 -28.98 -4.32
CA VAL A 31 8.43 -28.15 -4.72
C VAL A 31 8.00 -27.22 -5.87
N GLU A 32 6.93 -26.48 -5.63
CA GLU A 32 6.84 -25.14 -6.20
C GLU A 32 7.71 -24.28 -5.31
N VAL A 33 8.97 -24.14 -5.73
CA VAL A 33 9.94 -23.27 -5.08
C VAL A 33 9.30 -21.87 -5.07
N ALA A 34 8.87 -21.44 -3.88
CA ALA A 34 8.49 -20.06 -3.66
C ALA A 34 9.67 -19.21 -4.15
N GLN A 35 9.49 -18.49 -5.25
CA GLN A 35 10.45 -17.51 -5.72
C GLN A 35 10.69 -16.54 -4.55
N PRO A 36 11.96 -16.16 -4.31
CA PRO A 36 12.26 -15.22 -3.24
C PRO A 36 11.45 -13.94 -3.46
N ALA A 37 10.79 -13.48 -2.41
CA ALA A 37 9.87 -12.34 -2.38
C ALA A 37 10.48 -11.00 -2.85
N ALA A 38 11.74 -10.97 -3.24
CA ALA A 38 12.44 -9.78 -3.74
C ALA A 38 12.10 -9.36 -5.19
N ALA A 39 11.19 -10.09 -5.88
CA ALA A 39 10.85 -9.80 -7.28
C ALA A 39 9.36 -9.45 -7.52
N LEU A 40 8.57 -9.18 -6.48
CA LEU A 40 7.11 -9.07 -6.59
C LEU A 40 6.54 -7.66 -6.31
N SER A 41 7.36 -6.62 -6.26
CA SER A 41 6.79 -5.30 -6.55
C SER A 41 6.66 -5.20 -8.06
N PRO A 42 5.45 -5.09 -8.63
CA PRO A 42 5.34 -4.66 -10.00
C PRO A 42 6.17 -3.37 -10.11
N ALA A 43 7.04 -3.29 -11.11
CA ALA A 43 7.71 -2.03 -11.40
C ALA A 43 6.60 -1.05 -11.77
N VAL A 44 6.15 -0.29 -10.78
CA VAL A 44 5.16 0.76 -11.02
C VAL A 44 5.95 1.89 -11.66
N ASP A 45 5.60 2.20 -12.90
CA ASP A 45 6.13 3.35 -13.60
C ASP A 45 5.44 4.60 -13.02
N TRP A 46 6.03 5.13 -11.96
CA TRP A 46 5.55 6.35 -11.32
C TRP A 46 6.70 7.37 -11.22
N THR A 47 6.38 8.62 -11.39
CA THR A 47 7.34 9.73 -11.31
C THR A 47 7.00 10.60 -10.10
N PRO A 48 7.96 10.87 -9.18
CA PRO A 48 7.72 11.80 -8.09
C PRO A 48 7.29 13.17 -8.59
N GLY A 49 6.15 13.68 -8.07
CA GLY A 49 5.58 14.96 -8.46
C GLY A 49 4.48 14.88 -9.53
N GLU A 50 4.18 13.69 -10.05
CA GLU A 50 3.01 13.49 -10.91
C GLU A 50 1.80 13.05 -10.09
N PRO A 51 0.58 13.59 -10.35
CA PRO A 51 -0.64 13.15 -9.67
C PRO A 51 -0.86 11.64 -9.81
N ILE A 52 -1.28 10.99 -8.74
CA ILE A 52 -1.65 9.57 -8.74
C ILE A 52 -3.16 9.46 -8.84
N GLU A 53 -3.68 9.07 -9.98
CA GLU A 53 -5.11 8.72 -10.14
C GLU A 53 -5.40 7.34 -9.55
N HIS A 54 -4.52 6.37 -9.81
CA HIS A 54 -4.59 5.00 -9.32
C HIS A 54 -3.24 4.53 -8.83
N PHE A 55 -3.22 3.69 -7.82
CA PHE A 55 -1.99 3.10 -7.30
C PHE A 55 -2.03 1.58 -7.38
N THR A 56 -0.86 0.97 -7.62
CA THR A 56 -0.69 -0.48 -7.62
C THR A 56 0.28 -0.89 -6.52
N LEU A 57 -0.16 -1.76 -5.63
CA LEU A 57 0.64 -2.34 -4.55
C LEU A 57 0.53 -3.87 -4.58
N THR A 58 1.37 -4.55 -3.78
CA THR A 58 1.31 -6.01 -3.64
C THR A 58 0.36 -6.40 -2.51
N GLU A 59 -0.66 -7.19 -2.82
CA GLU A 59 -1.60 -7.72 -1.83
C GLU A 59 -0.98 -8.92 -1.08
N ARG A 60 -1.47 -9.21 0.14
CA ARG A 60 -1.02 -10.34 0.98
C ARG A 60 -1.03 -11.70 0.29
N SER A 61 -1.71 -11.87 -0.83
CA SER A 61 -1.68 -13.07 -1.67
C SER A 61 -0.44 -13.14 -2.56
N GLY A 62 0.36 -12.07 -2.62
CA GLY A 62 1.46 -11.91 -3.55
C GLY A 62 1.04 -11.40 -4.94
N GLN A 63 -0.24 -11.13 -5.16
CA GLN A 63 -0.74 -10.58 -6.41
C GLN A 63 -0.72 -9.05 -6.40
N ALA A 64 -0.61 -8.47 -7.59
CA ALA A 64 -0.79 -7.03 -7.74
C ALA A 64 -2.24 -6.64 -7.37
N PHE A 65 -2.38 -5.55 -6.65
CA PHE A 65 -3.65 -4.91 -6.32
C PHE A 65 -3.66 -3.53 -6.94
N ASP A 66 -4.62 -3.28 -7.80
CA ASP A 66 -4.86 -1.98 -8.38
C ASP A 66 -6.04 -1.30 -7.69
N SER A 67 -5.85 -0.04 -7.27
CA SER A 67 -6.89 0.76 -6.63
C SER A 67 -8.08 1.08 -7.55
N GLU A 68 -7.91 1.00 -8.88
CA GLU A 68 -9.02 1.07 -9.85
C GLU A 68 -10.11 0.04 -9.54
N SER A 69 -9.72 -1.12 -8.97
CA SER A 69 -10.68 -2.15 -8.51
C SER A 69 -11.65 -1.67 -7.42
N LEU A 70 -11.39 -0.52 -6.80
CA LEU A 70 -12.25 0.13 -5.80
C LEU A 70 -13.21 1.16 -6.40
N GLU A 71 -13.11 1.47 -7.68
CA GLU A 71 -14.04 2.40 -8.33
C GLU A 71 -15.50 1.96 -8.14
N GLY A 72 -16.36 2.93 -7.93
CA GLY A 72 -17.78 2.70 -7.65
C GLY A 72 -18.07 2.12 -6.25
N LYS A 73 -17.08 1.98 -5.38
CA LYS A 73 -17.23 1.43 -4.03
C LYS A 73 -16.89 2.45 -2.96
N VAL A 74 -17.64 2.43 -1.87
CA VAL A 74 -17.25 3.11 -0.63
C VAL A 74 -16.22 2.24 0.08
N TRP A 75 -15.12 2.84 0.52
CA TRP A 75 -14.07 2.09 1.19
C TRP A 75 -13.37 2.87 2.31
N VAL A 76 -12.75 2.13 3.20
CA VAL A 76 -12.02 2.68 4.36
C VAL A 76 -10.58 2.22 4.30
N ALA A 77 -9.65 3.18 4.32
CA ALA A 77 -8.22 2.91 4.39
C ALA A 77 -7.66 3.15 5.80
N ASN A 78 -6.56 2.48 6.12
CA ASN A 78 -5.66 2.84 7.19
C ASN A 78 -4.22 2.46 6.85
N PHE A 79 -3.28 3.17 7.48
CA PHE A 79 -1.88 2.80 7.50
C PHE A 79 -1.55 2.10 8.82
N PHE A 80 -0.64 1.13 8.77
CA PHE A 80 -0.26 0.32 9.93
C PHE A 80 1.13 -0.31 9.73
N PHE A 81 1.63 -1.02 10.72
CA PHE A 81 2.70 -2.02 10.58
C PHE A 81 2.46 -3.18 11.55
N SER A 82 2.76 -4.41 11.10
CA SER A 82 2.37 -5.63 11.84
C SER A 82 3.09 -5.81 13.17
N SER A 83 4.33 -5.29 13.26
CA SER A 83 5.19 -5.35 14.44
C SER A 83 4.88 -4.27 15.50
N CYS A 84 3.86 -3.43 15.29
CA CYS A 84 3.47 -2.37 16.23
C CYS A 84 3.04 -2.94 17.58
N PRO A 85 3.66 -2.51 18.69
CA PRO A 85 3.38 -3.08 20.00
C PRO A 85 2.07 -2.58 20.63
N ALA A 86 1.44 -1.54 20.08
CA ALA A 86 0.37 -0.83 20.76
C ALA A 86 -0.90 -0.59 19.90
N SER A 87 -0.93 0.50 19.12
CA SER A 87 -2.17 1.04 18.51
C SER A 87 -2.63 0.27 17.28
N CYS A 88 -1.73 -0.13 16.38
CA CYS A 88 -2.10 -0.78 15.11
C CYS A 88 -2.96 -2.03 15.29
N ARG A 89 -2.64 -2.86 16.30
CA ARG A 89 -3.45 -4.06 16.56
C ARG A 89 -4.86 -3.71 17.02
N LYS A 90 -5.03 -2.68 17.86
CA LYS A 90 -6.35 -2.21 18.30
C LYS A 90 -7.11 -1.57 17.15
N GLN A 91 -6.44 -0.75 16.34
CA GLN A 91 -6.99 -0.14 15.14
C GLN A 91 -7.52 -1.23 14.17
N ASN A 92 -6.71 -2.25 13.87
CA ASN A 92 -7.14 -3.34 13.00
C ASN A 92 -8.20 -4.26 13.63
N THR A 93 -8.28 -4.36 14.96
CA THR A 93 -9.42 -4.99 15.62
C THR A 93 -10.72 -4.20 15.36
N ARG A 94 -10.66 -2.87 15.45
CA ARG A 94 -11.80 -2.02 15.10
C ARG A 94 -12.18 -2.15 13.62
N MET A 95 -11.18 -2.24 12.73
CA MET A 95 -11.41 -2.47 11.30
C MET A 95 -12.12 -3.82 11.04
N ALA A 96 -11.76 -4.86 11.80
CA ALA A 96 -12.42 -6.17 11.72
C ALA A 96 -13.91 -6.10 12.12
N ASP A 97 -14.25 -5.33 13.16
CA ASP A 97 -15.64 -5.09 13.54
C ASP A 97 -16.42 -4.35 12.42
N LEU A 98 -15.81 -3.32 11.84
CA LEU A 98 -16.39 -2.58 10.72
C LEU A 98 -16.55 -3.47 9.47
N GLN A 99 -15.56 -4.27 9.14
CA GLN A 99 -15.64 -5.21 8.01
C GLN A 99 -16.80 -6.22 8.20
N LYS A 100 -16.96 -6.75 9.40
CA LYS A 100 -18.04 -7.69 9.71
C LYS A 100 -19.42 -7.06 9.52
N GLU A 101 -19.56 -5.79 9.92
CA GLU A 101 -20.83 -5.05 9.83
C GLU A 101 -21.11 -4.56 8.39
N LEU A 102 -20.12 -3.94 7.75
CA LEU A 102 -20.32 -3.16 6.52
C LEU A 102 -19.82 -3.86 5.25
N GLY A 103 -18.92 -4.85 5.36
CA GLY A 103 -18.42 -5.60 4.21
C GLY A 103 -19.51 -6.27 3.39
N PRO A 104 -20.50 -6.96 4.01
CA PRO A 104 -21.65 -7.51 3.30
C PRO A 104 -22.55 -6.47 2.61
N GLN A 105 -22.47 -5.20 3.03
CA GLN A 105 -23.20 -4.07 2.44
C GLN A 105 -22.47 -3.44 1.24
N GLY A 106 -21.29 -3.97 0.86
CA GLY A 106 -20.51 -3.50 -0.29
C GLY A 106 -19.31 -2.63 0.06
N VAL A 107 -19.11 -2.26 1.32
CA VAL A 107 -17.94 -1.49 1.74
C VAL A 107 -16.66 -2.33 1.62
N ARG A 108 -15.58 -1.70 1.19
CA ARG A 108 -14.25 -2.31 1.12
C ARG A 108 -13.31 -1.71 2.16
N PHE A 109 -12.29 -2.47 2.52
CA PHE A 109 -11.31 -2.10 3.53
C PHE A 109 -9.91 -2.33 2.97
N VAL A 110 -9.01 -1.36 3.20
CA VAL A 110 -7.64 -1.41 2.69
C VAL A 110 -6.69 -1.00 3.81
N SER A 111 -5.79 -1.90 4.18
CA SER A 111 -4.73 -1.63 5.15
C SER A 111 -3.39 -1.63 4.43
N ILE A 112 -2.67 -0.52 4.46
CA ILE A 112 -1.38 -0.33 3.78
C ILE A 112 -0.28 -0.29 4.83
N THR A 113 0.74 -1.14 4.68
CA THR A 113 1.86 -1.13 5.64
C THR A 113 2.78 0.07 5.44
N CYS A 114 3.34 0.58 6.54
CA CYS A 114 4.45 1.52 6.54
C CYS A 114 5.78 0.88 6.99
N ASP A 115 5.86 -0.46 6.99
CA ASP A 115 7.08 -1.23 7.28
C ASP A 115 7.23 -2.41 6.30
N PRO A 116 7.34 -2.15 4.97
CA PRO A 116 7.33 -3.20 3.96
C PRO A 116 8.53 -4.15 4.04
N GLU A 117 9.63 -3.75 4.67
CA GLU A 117 10.78 -4.63 4.91
C GLU A 117 10.42 -5.81 5.83
N THR A 118 9.57 -5.57 6.83
CA THR A 118 9.07 -6.59 7.77
C THR A 118 7.76 -7.22 7.26
N ASP A 119 6.90 -6.42 6.69
CA ASP A 119 5.54 -6.77 6.29
C ASP A 119 5.49 -7.30 4.85
N THR A 120 6.17 -8.43 4.63
CA THR A 120 6.08 -9.17 3.36
C THR A 120 4.65 -9.70 3.13
N PRO A 121 4.27 -10.07 1.91
CA PRO A 121 2.95 -10.68 1.64
C PRO A 121 2.64 -11.86 2.56
N GLU A 122 3.62 -12.72 2.84
CA GLU A 122 3.47 -13.86 3.74
C GLU A 122 3.20 -13.42 5.19
N THR A 123 3.94 -12.43 5.70
CA THR A 123 3.74 -11.83 7.01
C THR A 123 2.33 -11.24 7.09
N LEU A 124 1.92 -10.47 6.09
CA LEU A 124 0.61 -9.85 6.00
C LEU A 124 -0.52 -10.88 5.92
N ALA A 125 -0.32 -12.00 5.22
CA ALA A 125 -1.29 -13.09 5.19
C ALA A 125 -1.49 -13.71 6.58
N GLY A 126 -0.42 -13.86 7.36
CA GLY A 126 -0.46 -14.29 8.76
C GLY A 126 -1.20 -13.30 9.65
N TYR A 127 -0.85 -12.04 9.52
CA TYR A 127 -1.44 -10.93 10.29
C TYR A 127 -2.95 -10.80 10.01
N ALA A 128 -3.35 -10.78 8.75
CA ALA A 128 -4.75 -10.69 8.32
C ALA A 128 -5.62 -11.84 8.86
N ARG A 129 -5.08 -13.08 8.90
CA ARG A 129 -5.78 -14.23 9.51
C ARG A 129 -6.11 -14.00 10.97
N SER A 130 -5.26 -13.29 11.73
CA SER A 130 -5.51 -13.02 13.17
C SER A 130 -6.73 -12.13 13.41
N PHE A 131 -7.23 -11.42 12.37
CA PHE A 131 -8.42 -10.59 12.40
C PHE A 131 -9.61 -11.19 11.63
N ASN A 132 -9.51 -12.42 11.12
CA ASN A 132 -10.49 -13.02 10.23
C ASN A 132 -10.83 -12.12 9.03
N ALA A 133 -9.80 -11.47 8.47
CA ALA A 133 -9.95 -10.55 7.34
C ALA A 133 -10.43 -11.30 6.10
N HIS A 134 -11.63 -10.96 5.62
CA HIS A 134 -12.22 -11.57 4.43
C HIS A 134 -11.44 -11.16 3.17
N PRO A 135 -11.01 -12.09 2.31
CA PRO A 135 -10.10 -11.78 1.21
C PRO A 135 -10.67 -10.81 0.17
N GLU A 136 -11.99 -10.76 0.01
CA GLU A 136 -12.63 -9.84 -0.93
C GLU A 136 -13.02 -8.50 -0.30
N HIS A 137 -13.26 -8.47 1.01
CA HIS A 137 -13.69 -7.26 1.67
C HIS A 137 -12.54 -6.43 2.22
N TRP A 138 -11.44 -7.08 2.64
CA TRP A 138 -10.34 -6.40 3.31
C TRP A 138 -8.98 -6.81 2.73
N LYS A 139 -8.32 -5.87 2.07
CA LYS A 139 -7.00 -6.02 1.47
C LYS A 139 -5.91 -5.55 2.42
N PHE A 140 -4.78 -6.24 2.41
CA PHE A 140 -3.55 -5.86 3.11
C PHE A 140 -2.44 -5.71 2.09
N LEU A 141 -1.88 -4.51 2.03
CA LEU A 141 -1.00 -4.10 0.93
C LEU A 141 0.39 -3.76 1.44
N THR A 142 1.39 -4.12 0.64
CA THR A 142 2.81 -3.80 0.84
C THR A 142 3.42 -3.41 -0.50
N GLY A 143 4.62 -2.79 -0.48
CA GLY A 143 5.32 -2.36 -1.69
C GLY A 143 6.58 -1.58 -1.38
N ASP A 144 7.04 -0.75 -2.30
CA ASP A 144 8.12 0.19 -2.04
C ASP A 144 7.69 1.29 -1.05
N LEU A 145 8.49 1.54 -0.02
CA LEU A 145 8.13 2.50 1.03
C LEU A 145 8.07 3.93 0.52
N THR A 146 8.94 4.31 -0.43
CA THR A 146 8.93 5.65 -1.03
C THR A 146 7.63 5.88 -1.78
N TYR A 147 7.21 4.87 -2.54
CA TYR A 147 5.94 4.89 -3.26
C TYR A 147 4.73 4.89 -2.30
N ILE A 148 4.77 4.08 -1.23
CA ILE A 148 3.71 4.10 -0.18
C ILE A 148 3.62 5.47 0.50
N SER A 149 4.76 6.12 0.79
CA SER A 149 4.78 7.46 1.36
C SER A 149 4.19 8.50 0.40
N TYR A 150 4.47 8.36 -0.88
CA TYR A 150 3.92 9.22 -1.93
C TYR A 150 2.40 9.01 -2.08
N ILE A 151 1.91 7.77 -2.09
CA ILE A 151 0.46 7.47 -2.04
C ILE A 151 -0.17 8.12 -0.80
N GLY A 152 0.47 8.03 0.36
CA GLY A 152 0.00 8.67 1.58
C GLY A 152 -0.21 10.17 1.39
N GLN A 153 0.76 10.84 0.76
CA GLN A 153 0.73 12.29 0.54
C GLN A 153 -0.30 12.68 -0.54
N GLU A 154 -0.21 12.08 -1.73
CA GLU A 154 -0.96 12.54 -2.91
C GLU A 154 -2.41 12.03 -2.93
N VAL A 155 -2.63 10.77 -2.52
CA VAL A 155 -3.99 10.18 -2.55
C VAL A 155 -4.75 10.47 -1.26
N PHE A 156 -4.08 10.36 -0.12
CA PHE A 156 -4.74 10.41 1.19
C PHE A 156 -4.46 11.69 1.97
N ASN A 157 -3.60 12.59 1.51
CA ASN A 157 -3.17 13.80 2.20
C ASN A 157 -2.73 13.53 3.66
N VAL A 158 -1.97 12.45 3.86
CA VAL A 158 -1.41 12.05 5.15
C VAL A 158 0.09 11.75 5.02
N SER A 159 0.86 12.11 6.05
CA SER A 159 2.28 11.76 6.11
C SER A 159 2.44 10.28 6.52
N VAL A 160 3.24 9.54 5.75
CA VAL A 160 3.63 8.16 6.03
C VAL A 160 5.15 8.07 6.02
N MET A 161 5.72 7.51 7.07
CA MET A 161 7.16 7.29 7.22
C MET A 161 7.42 5.89 7.80
N PRO A 162 8.66 5.39 7.79
CA PRO A 162 8.98 4.08 8.36
C PRO A 162 8.44 3.95 9.80
N LYS A 163 7.55 2.97 10.02
CA LYS A 163 6.90 2.72 11.33
C LYS A 163 6.18 3.93 11.94
N GLY A 164 5.82 4.91 11.11
CA GLY A 164 5.10 6.12 11.49
C GLY A 164 3.98 6.42 10.51
N HIS A 165 2.77 6.62 11.03
CA HIS A 165 1.57 6.87 10.22
C HIS A 165 0.51 7.60 11.03
N THR A 166 -0.52 8.10 10.34
CA THR A 166 -1.71 8.62 11.01
C THR A 166 -2.50 7.51 11.71
N GLU A 167 -2.97 7.77 12.90
CA GLU A 167 -3.86 6.85 13.64
C GLU A 167 -5.34 7.09 13.29
N LYS A 168 -5.65 7.37 12.04
CA LYS A 168 -7.00 7.63 11.56
C LYS A 168 -7.45 6.55 10.56
N PHE A 169 -8.76 6.32 10.53
CA PHE A 169 -9.41 5.73 9.38
C PHE A 169 -9.69 6.80 8.35
N ILE A 170 -9.47 6.49 7.09
CA ILE A 170 -9.68 7.38 5.96
C ILE A 170 -10.87 6.84 5.17
N LEU A 171 -11.96 7.56 5.14
CA LEU A 171 -13.14 7.19 4.36
C LEU A 171 -13.02 7.76 2.95
N VAL A 172 -13.22 6.91 1.95
CA VAL A 172 -13.19 7.27 0.53
C VAL A 172 -14.53 6.88 -0.11
N ASP A 173 -15.04 7.75 -0.97
CA ASP A 173 -16.30 7.54 -1.67
C ASP A 173 -16.15 6.75 -2.99
N GLN A 174 -17.26 6.56 -3.70
CA GLN A 174 -17.31 5.79 -4.94
C GLN A 174 -16.50 6.41 -6.09
N ASN A 175 -16.20 7.70 -6.02
CA ASN A 175 -15.42 8.44 -7.01
C ASN A 175 -13.93 8.52 -6.67
N GLY A 176 -13.50 7.89 -5.54
CA GLY A 176 -12.12 7.90 -5.10
C GLY A 176 -11.76 9.11 -4.20
N ASN A 177 -12.70 9.98 -3.88
CA ASN A 177 -12.42 11.16 -3.07
C ASN A 177 -12.44 10.87 -1.56
N VAL A 178 -11.47 11.41 -0.83
CA VAL A 178 -11.44 11.35 0.63
C VAL A 178 -12.58 12.17 1.23
N ARG A 179 -13.42 11.52 2.04
CA ARG A 179 -14.59 12.11 2.71
C ARG A 179 -14.31 12.53 4.15
N GLY A 180 -13.25 12.05 4.74
CA GLY A 180 -12.87 12.42 6.08
C GLY A 180 -11.93 11.43 6.75
N TYR A 181 -11.44 11.88 7.91
CA TYR A 181 -10.48 11.17 8.75
C TYR A 181 -11.10 10.97 10.12
N TYR A 182 -11.15 9.72 10.61
CA TYR A 182 -11.88 9.35 11.82
C TYR A 182 -10.95 8.63 12.80
N GLY A 183 -10.95 9.04 14.06
CA GLY A 183 -10.25 8.33 15.14
C GLY A 183 -10.82 6.92 15.32
N TRP A 184 -9.96 5.93 15.29
CA TRP A 184 -10.39 4.53 15.45
C TRP A 184 -10.84 4.22 16.88
N ASP A 185 -10.40 4.98 17.87
CA ASP A 185 -10.67 4.84 19.30
C ASP A 185 -11.77 5.78 19.82
N ASP A 186 -12.26 6.71 19.01
CA ASP A 186 -13.38 7.59 19.35
C ASP A 186 -14.72 7.00 18.84
N PRO A 187 -15.62 6.56 19.74
CA PRO A 187 -16.91 6.01 19.35
C PRO A 187 -17.78 6.98 18.57
N LEU A 188 -17.69 8.30 18.85
CA LEU A 188 -18.49 9.32 18.16
C LEU A 188 -18.00 9.50 16.72
N GLU A 189 -16.68 9.55 16.50
CA GLU A 189 -16.09 9.62 15.16
C GLU A 189 -16.43 8.35 14.35
N ILE A 190 -16.37 7.17 14.96
CA ILE A 190 -16.78 5.91 14.32
C ILE A 190 -18.25 5.91 13.93
N ASP A 191 -19.15 6.37 14.81
CA ASP A 191 -20.59 6.46 14.52
C ASP A 191 -20.86 7.47 13.40
N GLN A 192 -20.15 8.59 13.38
CA GLN A 192 -20.23 9.58 12.30
C GLN A 192 -19.74 9.00 10.98
N MET A 193 -18.60 8.30 10.97
CA MET A 193 -18.11 7.60 9.78
C MET A 193 -19.13 6.61 9.24
N LYS A 194 -19.71 5.77 10.11
CA LYS A 194 -20.75 4.82 9.72
C LYS A 194 -22.00 5.50 9.14
N LYS A 195 -22.40 6.65 9.70
CA LYS A 195 -23.52 7.45 9.18
C LYS A 195 -23.21 7.96 7.77
N THR A 196 -22.00 8.50 7.56
CA THR A 196 -21.56 8.95 6.24
C THR A 196 -21.53 7.79 5.24
N ILE A 197 -20.97 6.63 5.62
CA ILE A 197 -20.94 5.43 4.78
C ILE A 197 -22.36 5.03 4.34
N ARG A 198 -23.30 4.96 5.28
CA ARG A 198 -24.70 4.60 4.94
C ARG A 198 -25.33 5.61 4.00
N GLY A 199 -25.09 6.90 4.21
CA GLY A 199 -25.59 7.93 3.32
C GLY A 199 -25.00 7.87 1.91
N LEU A 200 -23.72 7.47 1.77
CA LEU A 200 -23.09 7.22 0.47
C LEU A 200 -23.68 5.97 -0.21
N LEU A 201 -23.98 4.91 0.56
CA LEU A 201 -24.52 3.66 0.03
C LEU A 201 -25.99 3.78 -0.42
N ASP A 202 -26.81 4.54 0.31
CA ASP A 202 -28.23 4.74 0.00
C ASP A 202 -28.51 5.95 -0.90
N GLY A 203 -27.44 6.72 -1.25
CA GLY A 203 -27.54 7.89 -2.12
C GLY A 203 -28.07 9.15 -1.46
N SER A 204 -28.30 9.15 -0.12
CA SER A 204 -28.69 10.37 0.61
C SER A 204 -27.54 11.37 0.77
N ILE A 205 -26.31 10.92 0.61
CA ILE A 205 -25.10 11.72 0.47
C ILE A 205 -24.50 11.44 -0.90
N ALA A 206 -24.38 12.48 -1.74
CA ALA A 206 -23.74 12.33 -3.05
C ALA A 206 -22.21 12.17 -2.88
N PRO A 207 -21.56 11.32 -3.72
CA PRO A 207 -20.10 11.36 -3.86
C PRO A 207 -19.64 12.75 -4.30
N LEU A 208 -18.40 13.12 -3.98
CA LEU A 208 -17.79 14.33 -4.53
C LEU A 208 -17.55 14.14 -6.04
N GLU A 209 -17.66 15.20 -6.80
CA GLU A 209 -17.26 15.15 -8.21
C GLU A 209 -15.76 14.85 -8.29
N LYS A 210 -15.36 14.02 -9.27
CA LYS A 210 -13.93 13.89 -9.58
C LYS A 210 -13.43 15.27 -9.96
N THR A 211 -12.37 15.75 -9.32
CA THR A 211 -11.67 16.95 -9.77
C THR A 211 -10.98 16.57 -11.06
N GLU A 212 -11.62 16.88 -12.20
CA GLU A 212 -10.91 16.90 -13.49
C GLU A 212 -9.95 18.09 -13.38
N GLU A 213 -8.68 17.84 -13.10
CA GLU A 213 -7.66 18.86 -13.31
C GLU A 213 -7.61 19.09 -14.83
N GLU A 214 -8.25 20.20 -15.25
CA GLU A 214 -8.06 20.69 -16.61
C GLU A 214 -6.55 20.88 -16.78
N PRO A 215 -5.93 20.22 -17.80
CA PRO A 215 -4.50 20.40 -18.02
C PRO A 215 -4.25 21.91 -18.16
N PRO A 216 -3.19 22.46 -17.53
CA PRO A 216 -2.91 23.89 -17.59
C PRO A 216 -2.95 24.29 -19.05
N GLU A 217 -3.88 25.21 -19.39
CA GLU A 217 -3.92 25.78 -20.75
C GLU A 217 -2.50 26.22 -21.04
N ALA A 218 -1.91 25.63 -22.08
CA ALA A 218 -0.61 26.02 -22.55
C ALA A 218 -0.71 27.51 -22.87
N GLU A 219 -0.25 28.36 -21.94
CA GLU A 219 -0.09 29.78 -22.20
C GLU A 219 0.75 29.86 -23.48
N THR A 220 0.06 30.19 -24.56
CA THR A 220 0.71 30.53 -25.84
C THR A 220 1.58 31.74 -25.51
N SER A 221 2.84 31.47 -25.15
CA SER A 221 3.82 32.52 -24.95
C SER A 221 3.95 33.29 -26.26
N ALA A 222 3.20 34.37 -26.34
CA ALA A 222 3.52 35.43 -27.31
C ALA A 222 4.97 35.84 -26.98
N THR A 223 5.86 35.46 -27.87
CA THR A 223 7.26 35.88 -27.87
C THR A 223 7.29 37.40 -27.82
N PRO A 224 7.79 38.05 -26.76
CA PRO A 224 8.03 39.47 -26.83
C PRO A 224 9.15 39.69 -27.85
N VAL A 225 8.85 40.49 -28.86
CA VAL A 225 9.85 41.04 -29.77
C VAL A 225 10.77 41.91 -28.92
N ILE A 226 11.98 41.46 -28.70
CA ILE A 226 13.04 42.22 -28.03
C ILE A 226 13.54 43.18 -29.12
N GLU A 227 13.18 44.47 -29.00
CA GLU A 227 13.91 45.54 -29.69
C GLU A 227 15.34 45.56 -29.08
N GLU A 228 16.32 45.38 -29.95
CA GLU A 228 17.75 45.54 -29.63
C GLU A 228 18.02 47.02 -29.36
N ASP A 229 18.14 47.41 -28.09
CA ASP A 229 18.79 48.68 -27.74
C ASP A 229 20.27 48.38 -27.44
N GLU A 230 21.10 49.10 -28.17
CA GLU A 230 22.58 49.04 -28.07
C GLU A 230 23.09 49.60 -26.75
N ALA A 231 24.13 48.90 -26.25
CA ALA A 231 25.28 49.38 -25.46
C ALA A 231 25.04 49.96 -24.06
N ASP A 232 25.60 49.26 -23.06
CA ASP A 232 26.76 49.82 -22.39
C ASP A 232 27.52 48.69 -21.65
N ASP A 233 28.77 48.49 -22.06
CA ASP A 233 29.78 47.64 -21.49
C ASP A 233 30.20 48.17 -20.10
N GLU A 234 29.64 47.64 -19.01
CA GLU A 234 30.18 47.82 -17.68
C GLU A 234 30.36 46.47 -16.99
N SER A 235 31.57 45.96 -17.08
CA SER A 235 32.07 44.75 -16.43
C SER A 235 32.03 44.91 -14.90
N PRO A 236 31.34 44.02 -14.15
CA PRO A 236 31.37 44.09 -12.70
C PRO A 236 32.73 43.65 -12.14
N ALA A 237 33.24 44.43 -11.18
CA ALA A 237 34.47 44.17 -10.43
C ALA A 237 34.43 42.83 -9.66
N PRO A 238 35.60 42.19 -9.45
CA PRO A 238 35.69 40.90 -8.77
C PRO A 238 35.30 41.03 -7.29
N LEU A 239 34.50 40.09 -6.82
CA LEU A 239 34.09 39.96 -5.41
C LEU A 239 35.31 39.57 -4.56
N ASP A 240 35.53 40.33 -3.49
CA ASP A 240 36.57 40.12 -2.48
C ASP A 240 36.30 38.82 -1.68
N ALA A 241 37.21 37.87 -1.78
CA ALA A 241 37.15 36.56 -1.15
C ALA A 241 37.48 36.56 0.36
N SER A 242 37.60 37.73 1.01
CA SER A 242 38.08 37.84 2.39
C SER A 242 36.96 37.78 3.47
N LEU A 243 35.69 37.50 3.09
CA LEU A 243 34.58 37.56 4.04
C LEU A 243 34.05 36.19 4.53
N PHE A 244 34.75 35.11 4.27
CA PHE A 244 34.41 33.79 4.79
C PHE A 244 35.53 33.20 5.66
N GLU A 245 35.78 33.80 6.83
CA GLU A 245 36.46 33.10 7.92
C GLU A 245 35.44 32.27 8.69
N TYR A 246 35.52 30.94 8.57
CA TYR A 246 34.81 30.02 9.46
C TYR A 246 35.63 29.85 10.73
N GLU A 247 35.08 30.27 11.87
CA GLU A 247 35.63 29.89 13.18
C GLU A 247 35.39 28.38 13.40
N GLU A 248 36.49 27.64 13.47
CA GLU A 248 36.57 26.23 13.82
C GLU A 248 36.40 26.09 15.33
N GLU A 249 35.16 25.77 15.78
CA GLU A 249 34.86 25.50 17.18
C GLU A 249 35.37 24.11 17.57
N ALA A 250 36.36 24.10 18.46
CA ALA A 250 37.09 22.92 18.93
C ALA A 250 36.16 21.97 19.73
N ALA A 251 36.18 20.68 19.35
CA ALA A 251 35.49 19.59 20.07
C ALA A 251 36.08 19.42 21.50
N PRO A 252 35.21 19.14 22.51
CA PRO A 252 35.68 18.83 23.87
C PRO A 252 36.29 17.41 23.94
N THR A 253 37.44 17.32 24.59
CA THR A 253 38.13 16.08 24.91
C THR A 253 37.37 15.28 25.98
N PRO A 254 37.33 13.93 25.91
CA PRO A 254 36.75 13.12 26.96
C PRO A 254 37.71 13.02 28.15
N ASP A 255 37.16 13.34 29.33
CA ASP A 255 37.85 13.14 30.61
C ASP A 255 37.80 11.68 31.05
N SER A 256 38.90 11.24 31.62
CA SER A 256 39.33 9.93 32.12
C SER A 256 38.49 9.31 33.23
#